data_e52baf2dd661738cd0780caa18301fc7
#
_entry.id   e52baf2dd661738cd0780caa18301fc7
#
_cell.length_a   1.000
_cell.length_b   1.000
_cell.length_c   1.000
_cell.angle_alpha   90.00
_cell.angle_beta   90.00
_cell.angle_gamma   90.00
#
_symmetry.space_group_name_H-M   'P 1'
#
loop_
_entity.id
_entity.type
_entity.pdbx_description
1 polymer ?
#
loop_
_entity_poly.entity_id
_entity_poly.type
_entity_poly.pdbx_seq_one_letter_code
_entity_poly.pdbx_strand_id
1 'polypeptide(L)'
;MELEALVDTGATFSIIPEATLRSLGIAPTRAAAMQLADGSVVQVPLGHAEFQVNGEATVTPCLFGREGWPTLLGAVTMESLLLAPDPVNHRFTKVTGWLASGG
;
A
#
# COMPACT_ATOMS: atom_id res chain seq x y z
N MET A 1 12.98 4.95 -2.72
CA MET A 1 12.70 4.12 -3.92
C MET A 1 11.41 4.60 -4.59
N GLU A 2 11.46 4.83 -5.88
CA GLU A 2 10.30 5.22 -6.65
C GLU A 2 9.56 3.99 -7.17
N LEU A 3 8.23 4.02 -7.13
CA LEU A 3 7.44 2.93 -7.67
C LEU A 3 6.08 3.44 -8.16
N GLU A 4 5.44 2.64 -9.00
CA GLU A 4 4.10 2.91 -9.48
C GLU A 4 3.11 2.03 -8.74
N ALA A 5 1.94 2.58 -8.45
CA ALA A 5 0.88 1.87 -7.76
C ALA A 5 -0.48 2.26 -8.32
N LEU A 6 -1.44 1.35 -8.20
CA LEU A 6 -2.84 1.66 -8.47
C LEU A 6 -3.47 2.22 -7.21
N VAL A 7 -4.28 3.25 -7.36
CA VAL A 7 -5.10 3.75 -6.26
C VAL A 7 -6.36 2.92 -6.18
N ASP A 8 -6.58 2.25 -5.05
CA ASP A 8 -7.77 1.43 -4.83
C ASP A 8 -8.36 1.73 -3.44
N THR A 9 -9.32 2.62 -3.41
CA THR A 9 -10.00 3.00 -2.16
C THR A 9 -10.96 1.92 -1.65
N GLY A 10 -11.20 0.88 -2.43
CA GLY A 10 -11.88 -0.32 -1.96
C GLY A 10 -11.00 -1.19 -1.08
N ALA A 11 -9.68 -1.01 -1.13
CA ALA A 11 -8.75 -1.69 -0.25
C ALA A 11 -8.46 -0.81 0.96
N THR A 12 -8.48 -1.38 2.16
CA THR A 12 -8.18 -0.62 3.38
C THR A 12 -6.71 -0.26 3.45
N PHE A 13 -5.83 -1.23 3.29
CA PHE A 13 -4.39 -1.04 3.37
C PHE A 13 -3.75 -1.04 2.00
N SER A 14 -2.63 -0.33 1.90
CA SER A 14 -1.77 -0.42 0.73
C SER A 14 -1.10 -1.78 0.67
N ILE A 15 -0.77 -2.24 -0.54
CA ILE A 15 -0.05 -3.49 -0.77
C ILE A 15 1.21 -3.14 -1.54
N ILE A 16 2.35 -3.48 -0.96
CA ILE A 16 3.67 -3.27 -1.56
C ILE A 16 4.36 -4.63 -1.65
N PRO A 17 5.03 -4.95 -2.74
CA PRO A 17 5.72 -6.24 -2.85
C PRO A 17 6.64 -6.49 -1.67
N GLU A 18 6.60 -7.70 -1.13
CA GLU A 18 7.43 -8.08 0.01
C GLU A 18 8.91 -7.82 -0.24
N ALA A 19 9.40 -8.17 -1.43
CA ALA A 19 10.80 -7.97 -1.77
C ALA A 19 11.20 -6.49 -1.69
N THR A 20 10.32 -5.59 -2.11
CA THR A 20 10.55 -4.14 -2.03
C THR A 20 10.65 -3.68 -0.58
N LEU A 21 9.70 -4.09 0.26
CA LEU A 21 9.69 -3.70 1.67
C LEU A 21 10.94 -4.21 2.39
N ARG A 22 11.32 -5.45 2.15
CA ARG A 22 12.51 -6.03 2.78
C ARG A 22 13.79 -5.35 2.31
N SER A 23 13.87 -4.96 1.05
CA SER A 23 15.03 -4.23 0.52
C SER A 23 15.19 -2.86 1.18
N LEU A 24 14.11 -2.27 1.66
CA LEU A 24 14.12 -1.00 2.39
C LEU A 24 14.34 -1.17 3.89
N GLY A 25 14.53 -2.40 4.35
CA GLY A 25 14.74 -2.67 5.78
C GLY A 25 13.47 -2.62 6.60
N ILE A 26 12.31 -2.68 5.99
CA ILE A 26 11.04 -2.66 6.69
C ILE A 26 10.71 -4.06 7.17
N ALA A 27 10.50 -4.19 8.47
CA ALA A 27 10.09 -5.46 9.08
C ALA A 27 8.61 -5.42 9.43
N PRO A 28 7.90 -6.57 9.36
CA PRO A 28 6.50 -6.60 9.78
C PRO A 28 6.39 -6.39 11.28
N THR A 29 5.34 -5.67 11.70
CA THR A 29 5.03 -5.42 13.10
C THR A 29 3.91 -6.31 13.61
N ARG A 30 3.07 -6.82 12.71
CA ARG A 30 1.98 -7.74 13.02
C ARG A 30 1.49 -8.41 11.74
N ALA A 31 0.53 -9.30 11.85
CA ALA A 31 -0.18 -9.86 10.71
C ALA A 31 -1.61 -9.32 10.65
N ALA A 32 -2.13 -9.17 9.46
CA ALA A 32 -3.51 -8.78 9.22
C ALA A 32 -4.23 -9.86 8.43
N ALA A 33 -5.50 -10.07 8.73
CA ALA A 33 -6.32 -11.00 7.98
C ALA A 33 -6.77 -10.34 6.68
N MET A 34 -6.67 -11.07 5.58
CA MET A 34 -7.08 -10.59 4.28
C MET A 34 -7.94 -11.65 3.59
N GLN A 35 -9.10 -11.23 3.09
CA GLN A 35 -9.98 -12.12 2.35
C GLN A 35 -9.60 -12.09 0.87
N LEU A 36 -9.39 -13.28 0.30
CA LEU A 36 -9.07 -13.42 -1.12
C LEU A 36 -10.36 -13.52 -1.95
N ALA A 37 -10.22 -13.44 -3.27
CA ALA A 37 -11.34 -13.45 -4.19
C ALA A 37 -12.17 -14.74 -4.12
N ASP A 38 -11.56 -15.85 -3.74
CA ASP A 38 -12.24 -17.14 -3.59
C ASP A 38 -12.95 -17.30 -2.24
N GLY A 39 -12.93 -16.27 -1.41
CA GLY A 39 -13.53 -16.26 -0.08
C GLY A 39 -12.64 -16.77 1.04
N SER A 40 -11.47 -17.31 0.73
CA SER A 40 -10.53 -17.75 1.76
C SER A 40 -9.92 -16.56 2.49
N VAL A 41 -9.48 -16.78 3.72
CA VAL A 41 -8.82 -15.76 4.54
C VAL A 41 -7.38 -16.19 4.80
N VAL A 42 -6.46 -15.28 4.55
CA VAL A 42 -5.03 -15.52 4.80
C VAL A 42 -4.48 -14.47 5.74
N GLN A 43 -3.43 -14.82 6.47
CA GLN A 43 -2.70 -13.88 7.30
C GLN A 43 -1.55 -13.29 6.47
N VAL A 44 -1.49 -11.97 6.43
CA VAL A 44 -0.48 -11.25 5.63
C VAL A 44 0.32 -10.36 6.57
N PRO A 45 1.65 -10.39 6.50
CA PRO A 45 2.46 -9.49 7.32
C PRO A 45 2.13 -8.02 7.00
N LEU A 46 2.08 -7.19 8.03
CA LEU A 46 1.81 -5.77 7.94
C LEU A 46 2.94 -5.01 8.62
N GLY A 47 3.45 -4.02 7.93
CA GLY A 47 4.47 -3.11 8.46
C GLY A 47 4.09 -1.67 8.20
N HIS A 48 5.01 -0.76 8.47
CA HIS A 48 4.80 0.67 8.27
C HIS A 48 5.92 1.20 7.38
N ALA A 49 5.55 2.02 6.41
CA ALA A 49 6.48 2.65 5.49
C ALA A 49 6.11 4.10 5.26
N GLU A 50 7.11 4.90 4.93
CA GLU A 50 6.87 6.27 4.51
C GLU A 50 6.51 6.29 3.02
N PHE A 51 5.38 6.89 2.72
CA PHE A 51 4.91 7.10 1.36
C PHE A 51 4.99 8.59 1.03
N GLN A 52 5.48 8.91 -0.15
CA GLN A 52 5.49 10.27 -0.66
C GLN A 52 4.86 10.27 -2.05
N VAL A 53 3.79 11.04 -2.21
CA VAL A 53 3.05 11.17 -3.46
C VAL A 53 2.67 12.63 -3.63
N ASN A 54 2.96 13.21 -4.78
CA ASN A 54 2.60 14.61 -5.09
C ASN A 54 3.09 15.61 -4.05
N GLY A 55 4.26 15.37 -3.46
CA GLY A 55 4.82 16.27 -2.46
C GLY A 55 4.30 16.06 -1.04
N GLU A 56 3.27 15.23 -0.86
CA GLU A 56 2.77 14.87 0.46
C GLU A 56 3.46 13.59 0.94
N ALA A 57 3.84 13.56 2.20
CA ALA A 57 4.52 12.40 2.79
C ALA A 57 3.84 12.00 4.10
N THR A 58 3.76 10.69 4.33
CA THR A 58 3.20 10.14 5.55
C THR A 58 3.71 8.74 5.80
N VAL A 59 3.67 8.31 7.06
CA VAL A 59 3.97 6.92 7.43
C VAL A 59 2.65 6.20 7.65
N THR A 60 2.40 5.15 6.88
CA THR A 60 1.15 4.39 6.97
C THR A 60 1.39 2.89 6.98
N PRO A 61 0.42 2.10 7.50
CA PRO A 61 0.51 0.66 7.39
C PRO A 61 0.45 0.19 5.95
N CYS A 62 1.21 -0.85 5.65
CA CYS A 62 1.16 -1.52 4.36
C CYS A 62 1.32 -3.02 4.52
N LEU A 63 0.67 -3.77 3.64
CA LEU A 63 0.77 -5.22 3.61
C LEU A 63 1.95 -5.65 2.76
N PHE A 64 2.63 -6.71 3.19
CA PHE A 64 3.71 -7.34 2.43
C PHE A 64 3.04 -8.21 1.35
N GLY A 65 2.98 -7.67 0.13
CA GLY A 65 2.32 -8.34 -0.98
C GLY A 65 3.06 -9.58 -1.43
N ARG A 66 2.30 -10.65 -1.67
CA ARG A 66 2.84 -11.88 -2.23
C ARG A 66 3.14 -11.69 -3.70
N GLU A 67 3.97 -12.57 -4.24
CA GLU A 67 4.28 -12.56 -5.66
C GLU A 67 2.99 -12.65 -6.49
N GLY A 68 2.90 -11.81 -7.51
CA GLY A 68 1.72 -11.74 -8.38
C GLY A 68 0.62 -10.79 -7.88
N TRP A 69 0.72 -10.30 -6.66
CA TRP A 69 -0.25 -9.31 -6.18
C TRP A 69 0.08 -7.92 -6.72
N PRO A 70 -0.96 -7.10 -6.99
CA PRO A 70 -0.72 -5.75 -7.47
C PRO A 70 -0.13 -4.85 -6.38
N THR A 71 0.58 -3.81 -6.80
CA THR A 71 0.99 -2.72 -5.92
C THR A 71 -0.15 -1.73 -5.85
N LEU A 72 -0.68 -1.50 -4.64
CA LEU A 72 -1.88 -0.67 -4.44
C LEU A 72 -1.63 0.38 -3.37
N LEU A 73 -2.25 1.55 -3.55
CA LEU A 73 -2.46 2.52 -2.49
C LEU A 73 -3.89 2.38 -1.97
N GLY A 74 -4.05 1.97 -0.73
CA GLY A 74 -5.35 1.78 -0.11
C GLY A 74 -5.90 3.04 0.55
N ALA A 75 -7.10 2.93 1.11
CA ALA A 75 -7.82 4.07 1.68
C ALA A 75 -7.05 4.76 2.81
N VAL A 76 -6.45 4.00 3.71
CA VAL A 76 -5.70 4.59 4.85
C VAL A 76 -4.55 5.45 4.36
N THR A 77 -3.79 4.97 3.37
CA THR A 77 -2.68 5.74 2.80
C THR A 77 -3.18 6.99 2.09
N MET A 78 -4.24 6.85 1.30
CA MET A 78 -4.82 7.99 0.56
C MET A 78 -5.31 9.08 1.50
N GLU A 79 -6.02 8.71 2.56
CA GLU A 79 -6.50 9.66 3.55
C GLU A 79 -5.34 10.34 4.29
N SER A 80 -4.31 9.56 4.64
CA SER A 80 -3.14 10.09 5.33
C SER A 80 -2.34 11.06 4.47
N LEU A 81 -2.35 10.84 3.15
CA LEU A 81 -1.70 11.74 2.20
C LEU A 81 -2.60 12.92 1.81
N LEU A 82 -3.81 13.01 2.35
CA LEU A 82 -4.79 14.04 2.01
C LEU A 82 -5.14 14.04 0.51
N LEU A 83 -5.06 12.88 -0.12
CA LEU A 83 -5.40 12.72 -1.52
C LEU A 83 -6.85 12.27 -1.65
N ALA A 84 -7.56 12.87 -2.59
CA ALA A 84 -8.92 12.45 -2.93
C ALA A 84 -8.87 11.55 -4.17
N PRO A 85 -9.62 10.44 -4.18
CA PRO A 85 -9.74 9.65 -5.41
C PRO A 85 -10.50 10.43 -6.46
N ASP A 86 -10.21 10.16 -7.73
CA ASP A 86 -10.94 10.76 -8.84
C ASP A 86 -12.33 10.11 -8.93
N PRO A 87 -13.41 10.85 -8.71
CA PRO A 87 -14.75 10.27 -8.71
C PRO A 87 -15.23 9.89 -10.12
N VAL A 88 -14.59 10.40 -11.16
CA VAL A 88 -14.97 10.13 -12.55
C VAL A 88 -14.27 8.90 -13.08
N ASN A 89 -12.99 8.72 -12.78
CA ASN A 89 -12.16 7.65 -13.32
C ASN A 89 -12.08 6.43 -12.41
N HIS A 90 -13.04 6.27 -11.53
CA HIS A 90 -13.10 5.14 -10.63
C HIS A 90 -12.01 5.12 -9.58
N ARG A 91 -11.94 3.98 -8.91
CA ARG A 91 -11.03 3.72 -7.79
C ARG A 91 -9.63 3.27 -8.22
N PHE A 92 -9.40 3.04 -9.52
CA PHE A 92 -8.09 2.64 -10.00
C PHE A 92 -7.45 3.77 -10.78
N THR A 93 -6.51 4.44 -10.16
CA THR A 93 -5.68 5.47 -10.80
C THR A 93 -4.24 5.14 -10.51
N LYS A 94 -3.44 5.07 -11.56
CA LYS A 94 -2.02 4.77 -11.42
C LYS A 94 -1.28 6.03 -10.98
N VAL A 95 -0.48 5.90 -9.93
CA VAL A 95 0.34 6.99 -9.43
C VAL A 95 1.78 6.54 -9.28
N THR A 96 2.70 7.50 -9.39
CA THR A 96 4.11 7.26 -9.12
C THR A 96 4.48 7.99 -7.85
N GLY A 97 5.12 7.27 -6.94
CA GLY A 97 5.51 7.85 -5.68
C GLY A 97 6.81 7.29 -5.15
N TRP A 98 7.21 7.77 -3.99
CA TRP A 98 8.40 7.32 -3.30
C TRP A 98 8.02 6.51 -2.07
N LEU A 99 8.77 5.44 -1.85
CA LEU A 99 8.60 4.58 -0.69
C LEU A 99 9.92 4.52 0.07
N ALA A 100 9.86 4.67 1.38
CA ALA A 100 11.03 4.62 2.22
C ALA A 100 10.72 3.97 3.56
N SER A 101 11.76 3.64 4.32
CA SER A 101 11.58 3.13 5.67
C SER A 101 10.97 4.22 6.54
N GLY A 102 9.82 3.93 7.17
CA GLY A 102 9.15 4.82 8.07
C GLY A 102 9.79 4.72 9.44
N GLY A 103 10.68 5.61 9.68
CA GLY A 103 11.44 5.57 10.88
C GLY A 103 11.07 6.26 12.05
#